data_94767f9e58c872a5ebaeab261a06da12
#
_entry.id   94767f9e58c872a5ebaeab261a06da12
#
_cell.length_a   1.000
_cell.length_b   1.000
_cell.length_c   1.000
_cell.angle_alpha   90.00
_cell.angle_beta   90.00
_cell.angle_gamma   90.00
#
_symmetry.space_group_name_H-M   'P 1'
#
loop_
_entity.id
_entity.type
_entity.pdbx_description
1 polymer ?
#
loop_
_entity_poly.entity_id
_entity_poly.type
_entity_poly.pdbx_seq_one_letter_code
_entity_poly.pdbx_strand_id
1 'polypeptide(L)'
;MKKNTHFILFAAGILFLLLAALAIWLGLGQHRMTSKTVSPAESEADAVLQALQDMTAEQTASSASATEIQSETAHTEPKAMDELRIWVGDSRTLGMEQALDGATPDVFIGAAGEGYDWFAADGLPQLLSAMKAHPLSPIIFNLGVNDYDNLSRYLALYRSLQKEHPSARFYFLSVNPIDPARCQNITNEEISEFNAQLQELAGDLYIDSYTWMRANDILTKDGIHYEEDDYRALYKYVKTQIEAFTF
;
A
#
# COMPACT_ATOMS: atom_id res chain seq x y z
N MET A 1 -5.43 16.70 76.97
CA MET A 1 -6.25 16.88 75.76
C MET A 1 -5.53 17.37 74.49
N LYS A 2 -4.20 17.51 74.44
CA LYS A 2 -3.48 18.04 73.23
C LYS A 2 -3.02 16.95 72.24
N LYS A 3 -3.00 15.67 72.58
CA LYS A 3 -2.47 14.59 71.69
C LYS A 3 -3.42 14.16 70.55
N ASN A 4 -4.75 14.32 70.75
CA ASN A 4 -5.70 13.84 69.71
C ASN A 4 -5.90 14.82 68.54
N THR A 5 -5.60 16.11 68.73
CA THR A 5 -5.78 17.13 67.71
C THR A 5 -4.76 16.96 66.56
N HIS A 6 -3.51 16.58 66.89
CA HIS A 6 -2.47 16.35 65.88
C HIS A 6 -2.72 15.09 65.02
N PHE A 7 -3.31 14.06 65.65
CA PHE A 7 -3.66 12.83 64.95
C PHE A 7 -4.81 13.05 63.94
N ILE A 8 -5.82 13.84 64.32
CA ILE A 8 -6.96 14.18 63.48
C ILE A 8 -6.50 15.05 62.29
N LEU A 9 -5.60 16.01 62.48
CA LEU A 9 -5.06 16.85 61.44
C LEU A 9 -4.18 16.06 60.47
N PHE A 10 -3.41 15.08 60.96
CA PHE A 10 -2.59 14.20 60.14
C PHE A 10 -3.43 13.25 59.28
N ALA A 11 -4.47 12.65 59.85
CA ALA A 11 -5.41 11.78 59.14
C ALA A 11 -6.21 12.56 58.06
N ALA A 12 -6.63 13.79 58.35
CA ALA A 12 -7.31 14.66 57.36
C ALA A 12 -6.40 15.05 56.19
N GLY A 13 -5.10 15.30 56.46
CA GLY A 13 -4.11 15.60 55.42
C GLY A 13 -3.88 14.42 54.47
N ILE A 14 -3.78 13.20 55.03
CA ILE A 14 -3.62 11.99 54.19
C ILE A 14 -4.88 11.75 53.35
N LEU A 15 -6.07 11.92 53.90
CA LEU A 15 -7.34 11.74 53.16
C LEU A 15 -7.42 12.76 52.01
N PHE A 16 -7.02 14.02 52.26
CA PHE A 16 -7.03 15.06 51.22
C PHE A 16 -6.04 14.75 50.09
N LEU A 17 -4.85 14.26 50.42
CA LEU A 17 -3.87 13.84 49.41
C LEU A 17 -4.33 12.63 48.57
N LEU A 18 -5.04 11.66 49.21
CA LEU A 18 -5.61 10.51 48.51
C LEU A 18 -6.76 10.93 47.59
N LEU A 19 -7.61 11.86 48.02
CA LEU A 19 -8.68 12.40 47.19
C LEU A 19 -8.15 13.24 46.02
N ALA A 20 -7.09 14.00 46.22
CA ALA A 20 -6.42 14.76 45.18
C ALA A 20 -5.74 13.82 44.15
N ALA A 21 -5.08 12.75 44.60
CA ALA A 21 -4.51 11.74 43.75
C ALA A 21 -5.58 10.99 42.93
N LEU A 22 -6.73 10.69 43.56
CA LEU A 22 -7.85 10.05 42.86
C LEU A 22 -8.48 11.00 41.83
N ALA A 23 -8.61 12.28 42.13
CA ALA A 23 -9.15 13.28 41.21
C ALA A 23 -8.20 13.48 40.00
N ILE A 24 -6.86 13.47 40.20
CA ILE A 24 -5.88 13.52 39.16
C ILE A 24 -5.94 12.23 38.30
N TRP A 25 -6.07 11.05 38.93
CA TRP A 25 -6.18 9.78 38.23
C TRP A 25 -7.47 9.68 37.41
N LEU A 26 -8.61 10.12 37.95
CA LEU A 26 -9.88 10.20 37.20
C LEU A 26 -9.85 11.27 36.11
N GLY A 27 -9.20 12.41 36.34
CA GLY A 27 -9.01 13.46 35.33
C GLY A 27 -8.12 13.03 34.17
N LEU A 28 -7.05 12.28 34.45
CA LEU A 28 -6.17 11.69 33.43
C LEU A 28 -6.84 10.54 32.68
N GLY A 29 -7.79 9.83 33.30
CA GLY A 29 -8.56 8.77 32.64
C GLY A 29 -9.61 9.29 31.65
N GLN A 30 -10.10 10.51 31.80
CA GLN A 30 -11.09 11.11 30.89
C GLN A 30 -10.47 11.84 29.69
N HIS A 31 -9.14 12.08 29.68
CA HIS A 31 -8.46 12.74 28.55
C HIS A 31 -7.88 11.76 27.51
N ARG A 32 -8.27 10.48 27.51
CA ARG A 32 -7.92 9.51 26.45
C ARG A 32 -9.13 9.09 25.61
N MET A 33 -10.03 10.03 25.31
CA MET A 33 -10.69 10.00 24.01
C MET A 33 -9.88 10.92 23.08
N THR A 34 -8.75 10.42 22.62
CA THR A 34 -8.11 10.99 21.43
C THR A 34 -9.11 10.83 20.31
N SER A 35 -9.80 11.88 19.95
CA SER A 35 -10.29 12.01 18.59
C SER A 35 -9.06 11.77 17.72
N LYS A 36 -9.01 10.62 17.04
CA LYS A 36 -7.97 10.31 16.05
C LYS A 36 -8.12 11.39 15.00
N THR A 37 -7.32 12.45 15.09
CA THR A 37 -7.27 13.45 14.04
C THR A 37 -6.74 12.70 12.82
N VAL A 38 -7.61 12.44 11.85
CA VAL A 38 -7.27 11.87 10.57
C VAL A 38 -6.18 12.76 9.97
N SER A 39 -5.07 12.18 9.54
CA SER A 39 -4.02 12.96 8.92
C SER A 39 -4.51 13.58 7.60
N PRO A 40 -3.96 14.70 7.14
CA PRO A 40 -4.35 15.27 5.85
C PRO A 40 -4.23 14.27 4.69
N ALA A 41 -3.20 13.42 4.70
CA ALA A 41 -3.00 12.37 3.70
C ALA A 41 -4.07 11.27 3.76
N GLU A 42 -4.48 10.84 4.97
CA GLU A 42 -5.59 9.88 5.14
C GLU A 42 -6.93 10.46 4.67
N SER A 43 -7.19 11.75 4.97
CA SER A 43 -8.40 12.44 4.49
C SER A 43 -8.43 12.55 2.98
N GLU A 44 -7.30 12.84 2.35
CA GLU A 44 -7.17 12.89 0.89
C GLU A 44 -7.39 11.51 0.27
N ALA A 45 -6.78 10.47 0.81
CA ALA A 45 -6.91 9.10 0.32
C ALA A 45 -8.38 8.61 0.37
N ASP A 46 -9.06 8.82 1.49
CA ASP A 46 -10.48 8.46 1.63
C ASP A 46 -11.36 9.27 0.64
N ALA A 47 -11.04 10.56 0.41
CA ALA A 47 -11.78 11.39 -0.56
C ALA A 47 -11.58 10.94 -2.02
N VAL A 48 -10.35 10.54 -2.39
CA VAL A 48 -10.04 9.99 -3.72
C VAL A 48 -10.84 8.71 -3.97
N LEU A 49 -10.84 7.78 -3.02
CA LEU A 49 -11.58 6.53 -3.15
C LEU A 49 -13.09 6.75 -3.18
N GLN A 50 -13.63 7.65 -2.35
CA GLN A 50 -15.06 7.98 -2.37
C GLN A 50 -15.49 8.58 -3.72
N ALA A 51 -14.72 9.52 -4.27
CA ALA A 51 -15.03 10.12 -5.57
C ALA A 51 -15.06 9.07 -6.69
N LEU A 52 -14.17 8.08 -6.65
CA LEU A 52 -14.15 6.99 -7.63
C LEU A 52 -15.34 6.04 -7.48
N GLN A 53 -15.76 5.74 -6.25
CA GLN A 53 -16.95 4.92 -5.99
C GLN A 53 -18.22 5.61 -6.52
N ASP A 54 -18.34 6.92 -6.28
CA ASP A 54 -19.48 7.72 -6.77
C ASP A 54 -19.55 7.72 -8.30
N MET A 55 -18.42 7.90 -8.99
CA MET A 55 -18.34 7.82 -10.46
C MET A 55 -18.74 6.44 -10.99
N THR A 56 -18.33 5.38 -10.31
CA THR A 56 -18.65 4.00 -10.70
C THR A 56 -20.14 3.69 -10.50
N ALA A 57 -20.75 4.23 -9.45
CA ALA A 57 -22.18 4.10 -9.17
C ALA A 57 -23.04 4.80 -10.23
N GLU A 58 -22.66 6.00 -10.68
CA GLU A 58 -23.34 6.73 -11.76
C GLU A 58 -23.29 5.98 -13.11
N GLN A 59 -22.13 5.40 -13.45
CA GLN A 59 -21.99 4.59 -14.68
C GLN A 59 -22.83 3.32 -14.66
N THR A 60 -22.95 2.66 -13.48
CA THR A 60 -23.79 1.45 -13.34
C THR A 60 -25.27 1.78 -13.42
N ALA A 61 -25.71 2.93 -12.93
CA ALA A 61 -27.09 3.40 -13.04
C ALA A 61 -27.50 3.73 -14.49
N SER A 62 -26.52 4.19 -15.31
CA SER A 62 -26.75 4.49 -16.73
C SER A 62 -26.75 3.25 -17.65
N SER A 63 -26.18 2.13 -17.24
CA SER A 63 -26.01 0.92 -18.05
C SER A 63 -27.04 -0.20 -17.75
N ALA A 64 -28.01 0.03 -16.89
CA ALA A 64 -29.01 -0.98 -16.48
C ALA A 64 -30.13 -1.22 -17.53
N SER A 65 -29.81 -1.13 -18.83
CA SER A 65 -30.72 -1.48 -19.93
C SER A 65 -29.95 -2.19 -21.05
N ALA A 66 -29.54 -3.45 -20.83
CA ALA A 66 -29.35 -4.42 -21.93
C ALA A 66 -28.91 -5.82 -21.41
N THR A 67 -29.80 -6.79 -21.60
CA THR A 67 -29.56 -8.19 -22.02
C THR A 67 -28.93 -9.18 -21.03
N GLU A 68 -29.81 -10.06 -20.51
CA GLU A 68 -29.51 -11.42 -20.06
C GLU A 68 -28.77 -12.21 -21.14
N ILE A 69 -27.60 -12.76 -20.83
CA ILE A 69 -27.01 -13.87 -21.59
C ILE A 69 -26.78 -15.04 -20.64
N GLN A 70 -27.44 -16.17 -21.01
CA GLN A 70 -27.39 -17.44 -20.32
C GLN A 70 -25.99 -18.01 -20.29
N SER A 71 -25.56 -18.45 -19.09
CA SER A 71 -24.31 -19.15 -18.84
C SER A 71 -24.52 -20.65 -19.07
N GLU A 72 -23.88 -21.25 -20.06
CA GLU A 72 -23.69 -22.69 -20.18
C GLU A 72 -22.46 -23.12 -19.39
N THR A 73 -22.67 -23.92 -18.35
CA THR A 73 -21.61 -24.49 -17.51
C THR A 73 -20.96 -25.69 -18.19
N ALA A 74 -19.75 -25.54 -18.69
CA ALA A 74 -18.87 -26.67 -19.00
C ALA A 74 -17.88 -26.86 -17.85
N HIS A 75 -18.05 -27.95 -17.08
CA HIS A 75 -17.04 -28.40 -16.11
C HIS A 75 -15.84 -28.95 -16.85
N THR A 76 -14.75 -28.16 -16.89
CA THR A 76 -13.42 -28.64 -17.23
C THR A 76 -12.55 -28.41 -15.99
N GLU A 77 -11.91 -29.48 -15.47
CA GLU A 77 -10.91 -29.41 -14.40
C GLU A 77 -9.89 -28.32 -14.73
N PRO A 78 -9.57 -27.38 -13.80
CA PRO A 78 -8.61 -26.33 -14.09
C PRO A 78 -7.20 -26.94 -14.14
N LYS A 79 -6.68 -27.11 -15.36
CA LYS A 79 -5.23 -27.07 -15.59
C LYS A 79 -4.75 -25.78 -14.90
N ALA A 80 -3.74 -25.87 -14.03
CA ALA A 80 -3.18 -24.70 -13.34
C ALA A 80 -2.85 -23.62 -14.40
N MET A 81 -3.80 -22.73 -14.64
CA MET A 81 -3.56 -21.53 -15.44
C MET A 81 -2.63 -20.67 -14.62
N ASP A 82 -1.56 -20.18 -15.24
CA ASP A 82 -0.72 -19.15 -14.64
C ASP A 82 -1.65 -18.05 -14.13
N GLU A 83 -1.73 -17.88 -12.82
CA GLU A 83 -2.64 -16.94 -12.19
C GLU A 83 -2.28 -15.54 -12.66
N LEU A 84 -3.22 -14.86 -13.35
CA LEU A 84 -3.05 -13.50 -13.81
C LEU A 84 -2.76 -12.58 -12.63
N ARG A 85 -1.80 -11.66 -12.79
CA ARG A 85 -1.42 -10.65 -11.80
C ARG A 85 -1.71 -9.26 -12.34
N ILE A 86 -1.97 -8.32 -11.44
CA ILE A 86 -2.16 -6.90 -11.79
C ILE A 86 -0.95 -6.15 -11.23
N TRP A 87 -0.16 -5.54 -12.12
CA TRP A 87 1.00 -4.75 -11.78
C TRP A 87 0.65 -3.27 -11.89
N VAL A 88 0.97 -2.50 -10.85
CA VAL A 88 0.71 -1.06 -10.81
C VAL A 88 2.03 -0.36 -10.53
N GLY A 89 2.43 0.56 -11.40
CA GLY A 89 3.71 1.21 -11.20
C GLY A 89 4.04 2.35 -12.16
N ASP A 90 5.28 2.72 -12.16
CA ASP A 90 5.87 3.76 -12.99
C ASP A 90 6.55 3.19 -14.26
N SER A 91 7.53 3.93 -14.80
CA SER A 91 8.32 3.51 -15.97
C SER A 91 9.01 2.15 -15.80
N ARG A 92 9.31 1.72 -14.56
CA ARG A 92 9.91 0.40 -14.30
C ARG A 92 8.91 -0.73 -14.53
N THR A 93 7.64 -0.49 -14.22
CA THR A 93 6.54 -1.42 -14.53
C THR A 93 6.32 -1.53 -16.04
N LEU A 94 6.36 -0.42 -16.77
CA LEU A 94 6.31 -0.42 -18.24
C LEU A 94 7.54 -1.11 -18.85
N GLY A 95 8.72 -0.91 -18.30
CA GLY A 95 9.93 -1.59 -18.74
C GLY A 95 9.84 -3.11 -18.56
N MET A 96 9.21 -3.56 -17.49
CA MET A 96 8.94 -4.98 -17.25
C MET A 96 7.92 -5.53 -18.25
N GLU A 97 6.82 -4.83 -18.53
CA GLU A 97 5.84 -5.19 -19.55
C GLU A 97 6.50 -5.36 -20.91
N GLN A 98 7.28 -4.36 -21.33
CA GLN A 98 8.02 -4.39 -22.60
C GLN A 98 9.00 -5.57 -22.68
N ALA A 99 9.75 -5.82 -21.60
CA ALA A 99 10.68 -6.94 -21.54
C ALA A 99 9.99 -8.30 -21.66
N LEU A 100 8.76 -8.43 -21.18
CA LEU A 100 7.98 -9.66 -21.26
C LEU A 100 7.32 -9.88 -22.64
N ASP A 101 7.15 -8.84 -23.43
CA ASP A 101 6.69 -8.87 -24.83
C ASP A 101 5.44 -9.79 -25.05
N GLY A 102 4.45 -9.63 -24.17
CA GLY A 102 3.21 -10.43 -24.22
C GLY A 102 3.34 -11.90 -23.79
N ALA A 103 4.48 -12.29 -23.20
CA ALA A 103 4.71 -13.67 -22.74
C ALA A 103 3.90 -14.04 -21.47
N THR A 104 3.08 -13.14 -20.95
CA THR A 104 2.26 -13.34 -19.76
C THR A 104 0.84 -12.78 -19.97
N PRO A 105 -0.21 -13.37 -19.33
CA PRO A 105 -1.54 -12.80 -19.33
C PRO A 105 -1.71 -11.63 -18.36
N ASP A 106 -0.67 -11.24 -17.61
CA ASP A 106 -0.71 -10.22 -16.56
C ASP A 106 -1.18 -8.87 -17.11
N VAL A 107 -1.86 -8.10 -16.25
CA VAL A 107 -2.28 -6.72 -16.54
C VAL A 107 -1.23 -5.76 -15.99
N PHE A 108 -0.75 -4.84 -16.82
CA PHE A 108 0.19 -3.80 -16.42
C PHE A 108 -0.49 -2.44 -16.50
N ILE A 109 -0.47 -1.71 -15.40
CA ILE A 109 -1.00 -0.37 -15.24
C ILE A 109 0.17 0.52 -14.85
N GLY A 110 0.70 1.27 -15.80
CA GLY A 110 1.91 2.05 -15.58
C GLY A 110 1.99 3.29 -16.43
N ALA A 111 2.80 4.26 -16.00
CA ALA A 111 3.09 5.46 -16.76
C ALA A 111 4.53 5.90 -16.57
N ALA A 112 5.16 6.38 -17.65
CA ALA A 112 6.56 6.76 -17.65
C ALA A 112 6.79 8.10 -16.96
N GLY A 113 7.68 8.14 -15.95
CA GLY A 113 8.04 9.35 -15.22
C GLY A 113 6.98 9.83 -14.23
N GLU A 114 5.93 9.07 -14.05
CA GLU A 114 4.79 9.43 -13.20
C GLU A 114 4.94 8.89 -11.76
N GLY A 115 4.17 9.48 -10.85
CA GLY A 115 4.16 9.20 -9.43
C GLY A 115 2.75 9.14 -8.84
N TYR A 116 2.63 9.61 -7.60
CA TYR A 116 1.40 9.55 -6.82
C TYR A 116 0.21 10.24 -7.51
N ASP A 117 0.40 11.46 -8.03
CA ASP A 117 -0.72 12.25 -8.58
C ASP A 117 -1.34 11.56 -9.81
N TRP A 118 -0.52 11.00 -10.69
CA TRP A 118 -1.00 10.15 -11.76
C TRP A 118 -1.67 8.89 -11.22
N PHE A 119 -1.05 8.22 -10.24
CA PHE A 119 -1.65 7.01 -9.69
C PHE A 119 -3.03 7.29 -9.10
N ALA A 120 -3.21 8.35 -8.32
CA ALA A 120 -4.48 8.72 -7.73
C ALA A 120 -5.54 9.12 -8.78
N ALA A 121 -5.14 9.83 -9.86
CA ALA A 121 -6.06 10.36 -10.87
C ALA A 121 -6.42 9.35 -11.96
N ASP A 122 -5.43 8.62 -12.48
CA ASP A 122 -5.56 7.78 -13.69
C ASP A 122 -5.30 6.29 -13.43
N GLY A 123 -4.28 5.96 -12.62
CA GLY A 123 -3.88 4.59 -12.34
C GLY A 123 -4.87 3.84 -11.45
N LEU A 124 -5.42 4.51 -10.44
CA LEU A 124 -6.37 3.92 -9.49
C LEU A 124 -7.72 3.55 -10.13
N PRO A 125 -8.35 4.37 -10.98
CA PRO A 125 -9.52 3.94 -11.76
C PRO A 125 -9.26 2.69 -12.60
N GLN A 126 -8.09 2.60 -13.24
CA GLN A 126 -7.69 1.42 -14.02
C GLN A 126 -7.52 0.19 -13.12
N LEU A 127 -6.86 0.36 -11.97
CA LEU A 127 -6.71 -0.70 -10.98
C LEU A 127 -8.07 -1.24 -10.49
N LEU A 128 -9.00 -0.36 -10.10
CA LEU A 128 -10.33 -0.76 -9.63
C LEU A 128 -11.12 -1.49 -10.73
N SER A 129 -10.98 -1.07 -11.99
CA SER A 129 -11.57 -1.76 -13.14
C SER A 129 -10.95 -3.16 -13.33
N ALA A 130 -9.62 -3.28 -13.25
CA ALA A 130 -8.92 -4.56 -13.35
C ALA A 130 -9.28 -5.50 -12.19
N MET A 131 -9.36 -5.00 -10.96
CA MET A 131 -9.80 -5.76 -9.78
C MET A 131 -11.23 -6.30 -9.95
N LYS A 132 -12.13 -5.51 -10.53
CA LYS A 132 -13.50 -5.96 -10.83
C LYS A 132 -13.51 -7.07 -11.88
N ALA A 133 -12.67 -6.99 -12.90
CA ALA A 133 -12.56 -8.01 -13.95
C ALA A 133 -11.86 -9.29 -13.45
N HIS A 134 -10.92 -9.16 -12.51
CA HIS A 134 -10.06 -10.23 -12.01
C HIS A 134 -10.00 -10.23 -10.46
N PRO A 135 -11.10 -10.54 -9.76
CA PRO A 135 -11.25 -10.31 -8.33
C PRO A 135 -10.34 -11.16 -7.43
N LEU A 136 -9.75 -12.21 -7.97
CA LEU A 136 -8.84 -13.10 -7.22
C LEU A 136 -7.36 -12.88 -7.56
N SER A 137 -7.06 -11.99 -8.50
CA SER A 137 -5.69 -11.74 -8.94
C SER A 137 -4.86 -11.02 -7.88
N PRO A 138 -3.60 -11.42 -7.69
CA PRO A 138 -2.64 -10.65 -6.90
C PRO A 138 -2.40 -9.28 -7.54
N ILE A 139 -2.31 -8.25 -6.69
CA ILE A 139 -2.03 -6.88 -7.09
C ILE A 139 -0.66 -6.51 -6.56
N ILE A 140 0.25 -6.06 -7.43
CA ILE A 140 1.62 -5.72 -7.07
C ILE A 140 1.84 -4.23 -7.30
N PHE A 141 2.14 -3.47 -6.23
CA PHE A 141 2.52 -2.07 -6.31
C PHE A 141 4.03 -1.94 -6.47
N ASN A 142 4.45 -1.18 -7.48
CA ASN A 142 5.84 -0.88 -7.83
C ASN A 142 5.97 0.62 -8.17
N LEU A 143 5.67 1.48 -7.21
CA LEU A 143 5.69 2.94 -7.30
C LEU A 143 6.64 3.53 -6.26
N GLY A 144 7.08 4.77 -6.45
CA GLY A 144 7.79 5.58 -5.47
C GLY A 144 9.18 6.07 -5.87
N VAL A 145 9.74 5.65 -7.02
CA VAL A 145 11.06 6.10 -7.45
C VAL A 145 11.08 7.54 -7.95
N ASN A 146 9.94 8.08 -8.36
CA ASN A 146 9.84 9.40 -8.98
C ASN A 146 9.49 10.53 -8.01
N ASP A 147 8.94 10.23 -6.81
CA ASP A 147 8.34 11.22 -5.94
C ASP A 147 8.37 10.82 -4.44
N TYR A 148 9.55 10.74 -3.88
CA TYR A 148 9.77 10.44 -2.46
C TYR A 148 8.94 11.35 -1.52
N ASP A 149 8.76 12.62 -1.85
CA ASP A 149 7.98 13.58 -1.05
C ASP A 149 6.52 13.16 -0.86
N ASN A 150 6.00 12.30 -1.72
CA ASN A 150 4.65 11.76 -1.65
C ASN A 150 4.51 10.46 -0.83
N LEU A 151 5.56 10.02 -0.13
CA LEU A 151 5.56 8.78 0.66
C LEU A 151 4.34 8.66 1.59
N SER A 152 4.04 9.70 2.37
CA SER A 152 2.91 9.67 3.31
C SER A 152 1.55 9.51 2.61
N ARG A 153 1.40 10.07 1.40
CA ARG A 153 0.20 9.95 0.56
C ARG A 153 0.05 8.52 0.01
N TYR A 154 1.14 7.92 -0.47
CA TYR A 154 1.13 6.51 -0.88
C TYR A 154 0.70 5.59 0.26
N LEU A 155 1.32 5.73 1.43
CA LEU A 155 1.01 4.88 2.58
C LEU A 155 -0.45 5.05 3.04
N ALA A 156 -0.99 6.27 3.00
CA ALA A 156 -2.39 6.54 3.33
C ALA A 156 -3.33 5.85 2.32
N LEU A 157 -3.07 6.02 1.02
CA LEU A 157 -3.90 5.44 -0.03
C LEU A 157 -3.86 3.90 -0.01
N TYR A 158 -2.69 3.30 0.23
CA TYR A 158 -2.56 1.84 0.36
C TYR A 158 -3.34 1.30 1.57
N ARG A 159 -3.31 2.00 2.73
CA ARG A 159 -4.14 1.63 3.90
C ARG A 159 -5.63 1.70 3.58
N SER A 160 -6.06 2.74 2.88
CA SER A 160 -7.46 2.91 2.49
C SER A 160 -7.89 1.80 1.51
N LEU A 161 -7.07 1.46 0.51
CA LEU A 161 -7.32 0.34 -0.39
C LEU A 161 -7.44 -0.99 0.35
N GLN A 162 -6.52 -1.31 1.27
CA GLN A 162 -6.58 -2.53 2.08
C GLN A 162 -7.84 -2.59 2.95
N LYS A 163 -8.25 -1.47 3.51
CA LYS A 163 -9.47 -1.35 4.33
C LYS A 163 -10.75 -1.56 3.51
N GLU A 164 -10.81 -0.99 2.30
CA GLU A 164 -12.00 -1.07 1.45
C GLU A 164 -12.12 -2.38 0.68
N HIS A 165 -10.98 -3.00 0.40
CA HIS A 165 -10.90 -4.27 -0.34
C HIS A 165 -10.23 -5.38 0.49
N PRO A 166 -10.80 -5.80 1.64
CA PRO A 166 -10.15 -6.72 2.57
C PRO A 166 -9.94 -8.14 2.00
N SER A 167 -10.60 -8.47 0.89
CA SER A 167 -10.44 -9.76 0.19
C SER A 167 -9.38 -9.71 -0.90
N ALA A 168 -8.89 -8.52 -1.27
CA ALA A 168 -7.88 -8.37 -2.31
C ALA A 168 -6.48 -8.73 -1.76
N ARG A 169 -5.66 -9.32 -2.61
CA ARG A 169 -4.28 -9.69 -2.27
C ARG A 169 -3.33 -8.62 -2.78
N PHE A 170 -3.02 -7.65 -1.92
CA PHE A 170 -2.08 -6.56 -2.24
C PHE A 170 -0.67 -6.95 -1.84
N TYR A 171 0.27 -6.90 -2.76
CA TYR A 171 1.70 -7.07 -2.55
C TYR A 171 2.42 -5.75 -2.81
N PHE A 172 3.43 -5.45 -2.02
CA PHE A 172 4.17 -4.19 -2.09
C PHE A 172 5.63 -4.50 -2.41
N LEU A 173 6.02 -4.18 -3.64
CA LEU A 173 7.39 -4.34 -4.08
C LEU A 173 8.22 -3.17 -3.55
N SER A 174 9.40 -3.46 -3.00
CA SER A 174 10.32 -2.38 -2.61
C SER A 174 10.68 -1.51 -3.81
N VAL A 175 10.83 -0.22 -3.57
CA VAL A 175 11.47 0.67 -4.55
C VAL A 175 12.90 0.18 -4.76
N ASN A 176 13.25 -0.15 -5.99
CA ASN A 176 14.52 -0.77 -6.35
C ASN A 176 15.66 0.26 -6.43
N PRO A 177 16.93 -0.15 -6.30
CA PRO A 177 18.07 0.76 -6.25
C PRO A 177 18.22 1.61 -7.52
N ILE A 178 18.87 2.75 -7.37
CA ILE A 178 19.28 3.65 -8.47
C ILE A 178 20.82 3.75 -8.51
N ASP A 179 21.34 4.23 -9.65
CA ASP A 179 22.74 4.67 -9.72
C ASP A 179 22.82 6.16 -9.34
N PRO A 180 23.37 6.50 -8.15
CA PRO A 180 23.43 7.89 -7.66
C PRO A 180 24.35 8.79 -8.48
N ALA A 181 25.21 8.22 -9.33
CA ALA A 181 26.05 9.02 -10.24
C ALA A 181 25.24 9.55 -11.45
N ARG A 182 24.11 8.93 -11.78
CA ARG A 182 23.30 9.21 -12.97
C ARG A 182 21.86 9.61 -12.66
N CYS A 183 21.34 9.31 -11.47
CA CYS A 183 20.03 9.74 -10.99
C CYS A 183 20.21 10.76 -9.85
N GLN A 184 19.61 11.95 -9.98
CA GLN A 184 19.72 13.03 -8.98
C GLN A 184 18.37 13.38 -8.32
N ASN A 185 17.28 12.71 -8.74
CA ASN A 185 15.93 13.04 -8.27
C ASN A 185 15.58 12.32 -6.97
N ILE A 186 16.27 11.23 -6.66
CA ILE A 186 16.09 10.45 -5.44
C ILE A 186 17.44 9.80 -5.08
N THR A 187 17.67 9.54 -3.82
CA THR A 187 18.87 8.85 -3.30
C THR A 187 18.51 7.43 -2.86
N ASN A 188 19.53 6.55 -2.75
CA ASN A 188 19.30 5.21 -2.20
C ASN A 188 18.97 5.25 -0.68
N GLU A 189 19.36 6.32 0.03
CA GLU A 189 18.97 6.59 1.41
C GLU A 189 17.46 6.86 1.52
N GLU A 190 16.91 7.75 0.69
CA GLU A 190 15.48 8.04 0.61
C GLU A 190 14.68 6.80 0.18
N ILE A 191 15.19 6.03 -0.78
CA ILE A 191 14.60 4.73 -1.17
C ILE A 191 14.57 3.77 0.03
N SER A 192 15.65 3.70 0.82
CA SER A 192 15.71 2.83 2.00
C SER A 192 14.71 3.26 3.07
N GLU A 193 14.51 4.57 3.26
CA GLU A 193 13.52 5.12 4.18
C GLU A 193 12.08 4.83 3.71
N PHE A 194 11.81 5.02 2.40
CA PHE A 194 10.54 4.65 1.80
C PHE A 194 10.25 3.16 2.01
N ASN A 195 11.21 2.31 1.70
CA ASN A 195 11.08 0.86 1.81
C ASN A 195 10.84 0.40 3.25
N ALA A 196 11.48 1.02 4.25
CA ALA A 196 11.25 0.70 5.65
C ALA A 196 9.80 0.98 6.08
N GLN A 197 9.23 2.12 5.68
CA GLN A 197 7.85 2.47 6.00
C GLN A 197 6.85 1.63 5.19
N LEU A 198 7.18 1.29 3.94
CA LEU A 198 6.37 0.39 3.12
C LEU A 198 6.34 -1.03 3.72
N GLN A 199 7.48 -1.52 4.23
CA GLN A 199 7.58 -2.81 4.91
C GLN A 199 6.76 -2.81 6.22
N GLU A 200 6.78 -1.73 6.99
CA GLU A 200 5.95 -1.59 8.20
C GLU A 200 4.44 -1.67 7.86
N LEU A 201 4.03 -1.04 6.76
CA LEU A 201 2.65 -1.09 6.29
C LEU A 201 2.25 -2.49 5.78
N ALA A 202 3.10 -3.10 4.99
CA ALA A 202 2.78 -4.31 4.24
C ALA A 202 2.94 -5.59 5.05
N GLY A 203 3.82 -5.61 6.08
CA GLY A 203 4.14 -6.81 6.85
C GLY A 203 4.65 -7.93 5.93
N ASP A 204 4.03 -9.10 6.04
CA ASP A 204 4.39 -10.29 5.25
C ASP A 204 4.11 -10.13 3.74
N LEU A 205 3.35 -9.12 3.33
CA LEU A 205 3.02 -8.84 1.92
C LEU A 205 4.06 -7.93 1.24
N TYR A 206 5.13 -7.56 1.95
CA TYR A 206 6.26 -6.85 1.40
C TYR A 206 7.20 -7.78 0.65
N ILE A 207 7.59 -7.41 -0.56
CA ILE A 207 8.55 -8.17 -1.38
C ILE A 207 9.84 -7.35 -1.51
N ASP A 208 10.90 -7.79 -0.83
CA ASP A 208 12.20 -7.13 -0.82
C ASP A 208 13.00 -7.40 -2.10
N SER A 209 12.59 -6.77 -3.17
CA SER A 209 13.32 -6.81 -4.43
C SER A 209 14.59 -5.93 -4.41
N TYR A 210 14.64 -4.91 -3.56
CA TYR A 210 15.82 -4.06 -3.41
C TYR A 210 17.06 -4.86 -2.99
N THR A 211 16.93 -5.62 -1.90
CA THR A 211 18.01 -6.47 -1.40
C THR A 211 18.35 -7.57 -2.40
N TRP A 212 17.34 -8.16 -3.04
CA TRP A 212 17.55 -9.20 -4.06
C TRP A 212 18.32 -8.67 -5.27
N MET A 213 17.98 -7.49 -5.80
CA MET A 213 18.70 -6.89 -6.93
C MET A 213 20.16 -6.59 -6.57
N ARG A 214 20.40 -6.06 -5.37
CA ARG A 214 21.76 -5.80 -4.87
C ARG A 214 22.58 -7.08 -4.72
N ALA A 215 21.97 -8.14 -4.25
CA ALA A 215 22.64 -9.44 -4.08
C ALA A 215 22.95 -10.15 -5.40
N ASN A 216 22.28 -9.76 -6.48
CA ASN A 216 22.49 -10.30 -7.83
C ASN A 216 23.27 -9.34 -8.76
N ASP A 217 23.86 -8.27 -8.21
CA ASP A 217 24.64 -7.27 -8.93
C ASP A 217 23.89 -6.65 -10.13
N ILE A 218 22.55 -6.50 -10.01
CA ILE A 218 21.71 -5.90 -11.04
C ILE A 218 21.89 -4.37 -11.00
N LEU A 219 22.34 -3.81 -12.10
CA LEU A 219 22.67 -2.40 -12.26
C LEU A 219 21.70 -1.72 -13.23
N THR A 220 21.46 -0.43 -13.00
CA THR A 220 20.67 0.38 -13.93
C THR A 220 21.44 0.69 -15.22
N LYS A 221 20.76 0.71 -16.35
CA LYS A 221 21.35 1.07 -17.67
C LYS A 221 21.52 2.59 -17.84
N ASP A 222 20.67 3.41 -17.18
CA ASP A 222 20.62 4.87 -17.35
C ASP A 222 20.57 5.64 -16.03
N GLY A 223 20.63 4.96 -14.91
CA GLY A 223 20.53 5.51 -13.56
C GLY A 223 19.26 5.10 -12.82
N ILE A 224 18.20 4.73 -13.55
CA ILE A 224 16.89 4.36 -13.00
C ILE A 224 16.39 3.03 -13.56
N HIS A 225 16.45 2.83 -14.88
CA HIS A 225 15.89 1.67 -15.57
C HIS A 225 16.90 0.53 -15.69
N TYR A 226 16.40 -0.69 -15.89
CA TYR A 226 17.18 -1.92 -16.00
C TYR A 226 17.17 -2.44 -17.43
N GLU A 227 18.07 -3.38 -17.74
CA GLU A 227 18.04 -4.10 -19.01
C GLU A 227 16.85 -5.08 -19.05
N GLU A 228 16.46 -5.49 -20.25
CA GLU A 228 15.30 -6.38 -20.42
C GLU A 228 15.44 -7.70 -19.66
N ASP A 229 16.63 -8.31 -19.66
CA ASP A 229 16.88 -9.57 -18.96
C ASP A 229 16.77 -9.41 -17.44
N ASP A 230 17.13 -8.25 -16.90
CA ASP A 230 16.99 -7.92 -15.48
C ASP A 230 15.52 -7.75 -15.11
N TYR A 231 14.71 -7.11 -15.96
CA TYR A 231 13.26 -7.03 -15.77
C TYR A 231 12.61 -8.42 -15.81
N ARG A 232 13.01 -9.30 -16.73
CA ARG A 232 12.54 -10.70 -16.77
C ARG A 232 12.92 -11.47 -15.50
N ALA A 233 14.14 -11.26 -15.01
CA ALA A 233 14.62 -11.87 -13.78
C ALA A 233 13.84 -11.36 -12.54
N LEU A 234 13.61 -10.03 -12.45
CA LEU A 234 12.79 -9.41 -11.40
C LEU A 234 11.35 -9.93 -11.42
N TYR A 235 10.71 -9.98 -12.58
CA TYR A 235 9.38 -10.55 -12.74
C TYR A 235 9.29 -11.99 -12.19
N LYS A 236 10.25 -12.83 -12.59
CA LYS A 236 10.32 -14.22 -12.11
C LYS A 236 10.54 -14.31 -10.60
N TYR A 237 11.41 -13.47 -10.04
CA TYR A 237 11.64 -13.40 -8.61
C TYR A 237 10.34 -13.06 -7.86
N VAL A 238 9.66 -11.97 -8.25
CA VAL A 238 8.40 -11.52 -7.60
C VAL A 238 7.32 -12.60 -7.71
N LYS A 239 7.17 -13.23 -8.87
CA LYS A 239 6.25 -14.36 -9.06
C LYS A 239 6.52 -15.48 -8.05
N THR A 240 7.78 -15.87 -7.89
CA THR A 240 8.18 -16.93 -6.93
C THR A 240 7.87 -16.52 -5.48
N GLN A 241 8.06 -15.24 -5.12
CA GLN A 241 7.71 -14.76 -3.78
C GLN A 241 6.20 -14.85 -3.52
N ILE A 242 5.38 -14.40 -4.48
CA ILE A 242 3.90 -14.46 -4.35
C ILE A 242 3.42 -15.92 -4.21
N GLU A 243 3.97 -16.85 -4.97
CA GLU A 243 3.65 -18.28 -4.88
C GLU A 243 4.02 -18.87 -3.51
N ALA A 244 5.10 -18.39 -2.89
CA ALA A 244 5.51 -18.82 -1.54
C ALA A 244 4.57 -18.34 -0.42
N PHE A 245 3.83 -17.25 -0.61
CA PHE A 245 2.83 -16.74 0.35
C PHE A 245 1.47 -17.47 0.28
N THR A 246 1.29 -18.38 -0.65
CA THR A 246 -0.03 -19.01 -0.91
C THR A 246 -0.22 -20.32 -0.11
N PHE A 247 0.64 -20.61 0.87
CA PHE A 247 0.58 -21.82 1.71
C PHE A 247 0.20 -21.55 3.16
#